data_3fbf94ea0a72972a546c4d71ed12b45f
#
_entry.id   3fbf94ea0a72972a546c4d71ed12b45f
#
_cell.length_a   1.000
_cell.length_b   1.000
_cell.length_c   1.000
_cell.angle_alpha   90.00
_cell.angle_beta   90.00
_cell.angle_gamma   90.00
#
_symmetry.space_group_name_H-M   'P 1'
#
loop_
_entity.id
_entity.type
_entity.pdbx_description
1 polymer ?
#
loop_
_entity_poly.entity_id
_entity_poly.type
_entity_poly.pdbx_seq_one_letter_code
_entity_poly.pdbx_strand_id
1 'polypeptide(L)'
;MSDSPLRLGVNVDHVATLRNARAGHNPDPVRAAKAAIAAGADGITAHLREDRRHIRDDDMARLKAEISKPLNFEMAATQEMLAIALRINPHAVCLVPERREELTTEGGLDVVGQHDVLKPFIARLNDAGVRVSLFIDADPRQIDGAAALRAPVIEIHTGAWCDAVAAGHAAKAEAEWQRIVKGAALARSRGLEVHAGHGLDYATAERIAALPGIAELNIGYAMIGEALFVGIGETVRAMRTAMDRGRGRAAAGGPNQSGSTLADPA
;
A
#
# COMPACT_ATOMS: atom_id res chain seq x y z
N MET A 1 13.16 -12.41 16.04
CA MET A 1 12.56 -11.84 14.81
C MET A 1 11.06 -12.07 14.91
N SER A 2 10.23 -11.07 14.82
CA SER A 2 8.78 -11.20 15.02
C SER A 2 8.21 -12.10 13.91
N ASP A 3 7.68 -13.26 14.29
CA ASP A 3 6.92 -14.18 13.43
C ASP A 3 5.48 -13.68 13.19
N SER A 4 5.29 -12.36 13.16
CA SER A 4 3.98 -11.80 12.87
C SER A 4 3.60 -12.14 11.43
N PRO A 5 2.36 -12.60 11.20
CA PRO A 5 1.89 -12.91 9.84
C PRO A 5 1.93 -11.65 8.98
N LEU A 6 2.24 -11.82 7.68
CA LEU A 6 2.19 -10.75 6.70
C LEU A 6 0.74 -10.31 6.50
N ARG A 7 0.47 -9.04 6.72
CA ARG A 7 -0.88 -8.47 6.57
C ARG A 7 -1.17 -8.11 5.10
N LEU A 8 -2.44 -8.24 4.73
CA LEU A 8 -2.99 -7.77 3.46
C LEU A 8 -3.95 -6.61 3.70
N GLY A 9 -3.55 -5.42 3.28
CA GLY A 9 -4.40 -4.25 3.13
C GLY A 9 -5.00 -4.23 1.73
N VAL A 10 -6.33 -4.18 1.63
CA VAL A 10 -7.04 -4.11 0.34
C VAL A 10 -7.46 -2.67 0.09
N ASN A 11 -6.88 -2.05 -0.94
CA ASN A 11 -7.27 -0.70 -1.36
C ASN A 11 -8.55 -0.78 -2.23
N VAL A 12 -9.56 0.00 -1.85
CA VAL A 12 -10.90 -0.01 -2.48
C VAL A 12 -11.17 1.19 -3.40
N ASP A 13 -10.16 1.99 -3.72
CA ASP A 13 -10.31 3.22 -4.51
C ASP A 13 -10.91 2.95 -5.88
N HIS A 14 -10.48 1.88 -6.56
CA HIS A 14 -10.96 1.57 -7.90
C HIS A 14 -12.42 1.07 -7.92
N VAL A 15 -12.95 0.60 -6.80
CA VAL A 15 -14.41 0.38 -6.65
C VAL A 15 -15.15 1.71 -6.74
N ALA A 16 -14.63 2.73 -6.05
CA ALA A 16 -15.19 4.08 -6.11
C ALA A 16 -14.99 4.74 -7.49
N THR A 17 -13.85 4.48 -8.17
CA THR A 17 -13.64 4.90 -9.57
C THR A 17 -14.72 4.36 -10.48
N LEU A 18 -15.01 3.05 -10.40
CA LEU A 18 -16.07 2.43 -11.21
C LEU A 18 -17.44 3.01 -10.87
N ARG A 19 -17.77 3.23 -9.60
CA ARG A 19 -19.00 3.93 -9.17
C ARG A 19 -19.11 5.31 -9.82
N ASN A 20 -18.03 6.06 -9.78
CA ASN A 20 -18.03 7.47 -10.22
C ASN A 20 -18.09 7.61 -11.74
N ALA A 21 -17.71 6.57 -12.52
CA ALA A 21 -17.86 6.55 -13.97
C ALA A 21 -19.32 6.83 -14.45
N ARG A 22 -20.32 6.56 -13.60
CA ARG A 22 -21.74 6.81 -13.87
C ARG A 22 -22.38 7.76 -12.86
N ALA A 23 -21.59 8.44 -12.01
CA ALA A 23 -22.08 9.31 -10.94
C ALA A 23 -23.14 8.65 -10.01
N GLY A 24 -23.10 7.33 -9.89
CA GLY A 24 -24.07 6.52 -9.17
C GLY A 24 -23.69 6.27 -7.71
N HIS A 25 -24.39 5.29 -7.11
CA HIS A 25 -24.12 4.80 -5.75
C HIS A 25 -23.47 3.40 -5.75
N ASN A 26 -23.43 2.73 -6.88
CA ASN A 26 -22.86 1.38 -7.03
C ASN A 26 -21.76 1.36 -8.11
N PRO A 27 -20.72 0.49 -7.93
CA PRO A 27 -20.50 -0.35 -6.75
C PRO A 27 -20.11 0.46 -5.51
N ASP A 28 -20.54 0.02 -4.31
CA ASP A 28 -20.26 0.69 -3.04
C ASP A 28 -18.90 0.22 -2.48
N PRO A 29 -17.91 1.11 -2.24
CA PRO A 29 -16.60 0.74 -1.69
C PRO A 29 -16.70 0.15 -0.27
N VAL A 30 -17.68 0.54 0.55
CA VAL A 30 -17.90 -0.03 1.88
C VAL A 30 -18.35 -1.48 1.79
N ARG A 31 -19.26 -1.79 0.86
CA ARG A 31 -19.67 -3.18 0.58
C ARG A 31 -18.50 -4.03 0.10
N ALA A 32 -17.65 -3.47 -0.77
CA ALA A 32 -16.45 -4.16 -1.25
C ALA A 32 -15.45 -4.41 -0.10
N ALA A 33 -15.22 -3.42 0.77
CA ALA A 33 -14.39 -3.56 1.96
C ALA A 33 -14.87 -4.68 2.89
N LYS A 34 -16.17 -4.74 3.18
CA LYS A 34 -16.76 -5.82 4.00
C LYS A 34 -16.58 -7.20 3.36
N ALA A 35 -16.74 -7.31 2.04
CA ALA A 35 -16.52 -8.55 1.30
C ALA A 35 -15.04 -8.98 1.31
N ALA A 36 -14.10 -8.02 1.16
CA ALA A 36 -12.67 -8.29 1.25
C ALA A 36 -12.27 -8.77 2.66
N ILE A 37 -12.79 -8.14 3.72
CA ILE A 37 -12.57 -8.55 5.11
C ILE A 37 -13.10 -9.97 5.36
N ALA A 38 -14.32 -10.27 4.89
CA ALA A 38 -14.91 -11.60 5.02
C ALA A 38 -14.10 -12.69 4.30
N ALA A 39 -13.32 -12.30 3.27
CA ALA A 39 -12.46 -13.22 2.52
C ALA A 39 -11.02 -13.30 3.04
N GLY A 40 -10.66 -12.55 4.10
CA GLY A 40 -9.35 -12.65 4.76
C GLY A 40 -8.42 -11.44 4.60
N ALA A 41 -8.93 -10.27 4.20
CA ALA A 41 -8.17 -9.02 4.31
C ALA A 41 -7.94 -8.65 5.78
N ASP A 42 -6.73 -8.20 6.11
CA ASP A 42 -6.35 -7.78 7.46
C ASP A 42 -6.65 -6.31 7.72
N GLY A 43 -6.73 -5.51 6.67
CA GLY A 43 -7.04 -4.08 6.69
C GLY A 43 -7.66 -3.61 5.38
N ILE A 44 -8.21 -2.41 5.42
CA ILE A 44 -8.73 -1.71 4.25
C ILE A 44 -7.96 -0.41 4.08
N THR A 45 -7.53 -0.16 2.86
CA THR A 45 -6.90 1.09 2.46
C THR A 45 -7.85 1.88 1.58
N ALA A 46 -7.96 3.18 1.81
CA ALA A 46 -8.74 4.10 0.99
C ALA A 46 -8.05 5.47 0.91
N HIS A 47 -7.90 5.98 -0.30
CA HIS A 47 -7.26 7.26 -0.57
C HIS A 47 -8.31 8.35 -0.83
N LEU A 48 -8.46 9.27 0.10
CA LEU A 48 -9.24 10.48 -0.10
C LEU A 48 -8.35 11.55 -0.74
N ARG A 49 -8.35 11.62 -2.07
CA ARG A 49 -7.61 12.65 -2.81
C ARG A 49 -8.23 14.03 -2.61
N GLU A 50 -7.42 15.08 -2.72
CA GLU A 50 -7.90 16.47 -2.66
C GLU A 50 -8.98 16.76 -3.70
N ASP A 51 -8.90 16.15 -4.90
CA ASP A 51 -9.87 16.33 -5.99
C ASP A 51 -11.10 15.40 -5.91
N ARG A 52 -11.15 14.48 -4.92
CA ARG A 52 -12.26 13.52 -4.71
C ARG A 52 -12.62 12.70 -5.97
N ARG A 53 -11.66 12.42 -6.85
CA ARG A 53 -11.94 11.70 -8.12
C ARG A 53 -12.50 10.29 -7.94
N HIS A 54 -12.28 9.65 -6.80
CA HIS A 54 -12.82 8.31 -6.48
C HIS A 54 -13.47 8.28 -5.09
N ILE A 55 -12.73 8.05 -4.02
CA ILE A 55 -13.25 8.05 -2.64
C ILE A 55 -13.77 9.45 -2.28
N ARG A 56 -14.89 9.50 -1.56
CA ARG A 56 -15.56 10.70 -1.09
C ARG A 56 -15.48 10.79 0.44
N ASP A 57 -15.69 11.97 1.00
CA ASP A 57 -15.67 12.19 2.44
C ASP A 57 -16.65 11.27 3.19
N ASP A 58 -17.84 11.04 2.63
CA ASP A 58 -18.83 10.12 3.20
C ASP A 58 -18.36 8.65 3.18
N ASP A 59 -17.65 8.23 2.12
CA ASP A 59 -17.07 6.89 2.06
C ASP A 59 -16.10 6.66 3.22
N MET A 60 -15.24 7.65 3.53
CA MET A 60 -14.29 7.54 4.64
C MET A 60 -14.99 7.42 5.98
N ALA A 61 -16.03 8.23 6.23
CA ALA A 61 -16.82 8.16 7.44
C ALA A 61 -17.52 6.81 7.60
N ARG A 62 -18.11 6.30 6.52
CA ARG A 62 -18.78 4.99 6.47
C ARG A 62 -17.79 3.84 6.62
N LEU A 63 -16.64 3.88 5.95
CA LEU A 63 -15.58 2.88 6.15
C LEU A 63 -15.19 2.82 7.62
N LYS A 64 -14.87 3.96 8.24
CA LYS A 64 -14.50 3.98 9.67
C LYS A 64 -15.59 3.42 10.58
N ALA A 65 -16.87 3.70 10.32
CA ALA A 65 -17.98 3.28 11.16
C ALA A 65 -18.40 1.81 10.95
N GLU A 66 -18.24 1.29 9.73
CA GLU A 66 -18.91 0.05 9.33
C GLU A 66 -17.99 -1.15 9.14
N ILE A 67 -16.66 -0.96 9.01
CA ILE A 67 -15.72 -2.10 8.85
C ILE A 67 -15.22 -2.58 10.22
N SER A 68 -14.92 -3.88 10.30
CA SER A 68 -14.45 -4.54 11.53
C SER A 68 -12.93 -4.69 11.60
N LYS A 69 -12.19 -4.19 10.58
CA LYS A 69 -10.74 -4.26 10.48
C LYS A 69 -10.14 -2.85 10.41
N PRO A 70 -8.84 -2.69 10.66
CA PRO A 70 -8.16 -1.40 10.56
C PRO A 70 -8.43 -0.68 9.23
N LEU A 71 -8.65 0.64 9.30
CA LEU A 71 -8.70 1.55 8.17
C LEU A 71 -7.34 2.26 8.06
N ASN A 72 -6.68 2.10 6.92
CA ASN A 72 -5.53 2.89 6.50
C ASN A 72 -6.02 4.01 5.56
N PHE A 73 -5.89 5.25 6.00
CA PHE A 73 -6.34 6.44 5.28
C PHE A 73 -5.16 7.05 4.51
N GLU A 74 -5.13 6.86 3.19
CA GLU A 74 -4.14 7.53 2.33
C GLU A 74 -4.58 8.96 2.03
N MET A 75 -3.65 9.92 2.16
CA MET A 75 -3.94 11.34 1.95
C MET A 75 -2.69 12.16 1.67
N ALA A 76 -2.88 13.32 1.03
CA ALA A 76 -1.86 14.36 0.93
C ALA A 76 -1.60 15.02 2.29
N ALA A 77 -0.39 15.54 2.49
CA ALA A 77 0.00 16.27 3.69
C ALA A 77 -0.52 17.72 3.69
N THR A 78 -1.84 17.92 3.62
CA THR A 78 -2.49 19.25 3.64
C THR A 78 -3.29 19.47 4.92
N GLN A 79 -3.52 20.74 5.29
CA GLN A 79 -4.26 21.08 6.51
C GLN A 79 -5.72 20.60 6.45
N GLU A 80 -6.33 20.59 5.26
CA GLU A 80 -7.66 20.04 5.05
C GLU A 80 -7.69 18.55 5.38
N MET A 81 -6.78 17.76 4.79
CA MET A 81 -6.70 16.32 5.01
C MET A 81 -6.37 15.98 6.46
N LEU A 82 -5.49 16.76 7.10
CA LEU A 82 -5.21 16.61 8.53
C LEU A 82 -6.48 16.79 9.38
N ALA A 83 -7.27 17.83 9.12
CA ALA A 83 -8.51 18.08 9.85
C ALA A 83 -9.51 16.92 9.64
N ILE A 84 -9.60 16.38 8.42
CA ILE A 84 -10.44 15.23 8.11
C ILE A 84 -9.94 13.98 8.84
N ALA A 85 -8.63 13.69 8.78
CA ALA A 85 -8.04 12.54 9.45
C ALA A 85 -8.25 12.57 10.97
N LEU A 86 -8.07 13.74 11.61
CA LEU A 86 -8.32 13.89 13.04
C LEU A 86 -9.79 13.70 13.41
N ARG A 87 -10.74 14.10 12.54
CA ARG A 87 -12.18 13.88 12.74
C ARG A 87 -12.57 12.42 12.54
N ILE A 88 -12.05 11.76 11.50
CA ILE A 88 -12.33 10.35 11.19
C ILE A 88 -11.66 9.43 12.21
N ASN A 89 -10.48 9.81 12.69
CA ASN A 89 -9.65 9.03 13.61
C ASN A 89 -9.44 7.59 13.11
N PRO A 90 -8.81 7.40 11.92
CA PRO A 90 -8.55 6.08 11.37
C PRO A 90 -7.52 5.34 12.24
N HIS A 91 -7.32 4.04 11.99
CA HIS A 91 -6.26 3.27 12.63
C HIS A 91 -4.87 3.76 12.20
N ALA A 92 -4.72 4.04 10.92
CA ALA A 92 -3.49 4.55 10.33
C ALA A 92 -3.77 5.61 9.27
N VAL A 93 -2.78 6.46 9.05
CA VAL A 93 -2.70 7.40 7.93
C VAL A 93 -1.44 7.08 7.15
N CYS A 94 -1.55 6.95 5.83
CA CYS A 94 -0.41 6.92 4.92
C CYS A 94 -0.33 8.26 4.18
N LEU A 95 0.77 9.00 4.39
CA LEU A 95 1.03 10.23 3.67
C LEU A 95 1.63 9.92 2.32
N VAL A 96 0.94 10.34 1.26
CA VAL A 96 1.31 10.11 -0.13
C VAL A 96 1.50 11.43 -0.88
N PRO A 97 2.36 11.50 -1.91
CA PRO A 97 2.40 12.67 -2.79
C PRO A 97 1.13 12.70 -3.64
N GLU A 98 0.58 13.89 -3.86
CA GLU A 98 -0.50 14.13 -4.80
C GLU A 98 -0.14 15.28 -5.74
N ARG A 99 -0.22 15.01 -7.05
CA ARG A 99 -0.18 16.04 -8.09
C ARG A 99 -1.46 15.93 -8.90
N ARG A 100 -2.08 17.07 -9.19
CA ARG A 100 -3.39 17.12 -9.87
C ARG A 100 -3.37 16.52 -11.27
N GLU A 101 -2.23 16.62 -11.95
CA GLU A 101 -2.04 16.16 -13.32
C GLU A 101 -1.74 14.65 -13.41
N GLU A 102 -1.39 14.00 -12.30
CA GLU A 102 -1.08 12.58 -12.29
C GLU A 102 -2.36 11.73 -12.24
N LEU A 103 -2.43 10.70 -13.08
CA LEU A 103 -3.53 9.72 -13.04
C LEU A 103 -3.42 8.82 -11.81
N THR A 104 -2.19 8.48 -11.44
CA THR A 104 -1.85 7.69 -10.25
C THR A 104 -0.70 8.36 -9.51
N THR A 105 -0.39 7.89 -8.30
CA THR A 105 0.79 8.35 -7.55
C THR A 105 2.06 7.82 -8.21
N GLU A 106 2.82 8.68 -8.86
CA GLU A 106 4.11 8.33 -9.47
C GLU A 106 5.25 8.78 -8.55
N GLY A 107 5.99 7.80 -8.01
CA GLY A 107 7.09 8.04 -7.07
C GLY A 107 6.63 8.23 -5.62
N GLY A 108 7.60 8.21 -4.72
CA GLY A 108 7.38 8.39 -3.28
C GLY A 108 7.33 9.85 -2.84
N LEU A 109 6.81 10.05 -1.64
CA LEU A 109 6.81 11.35 -0.95
C LEU A 109 8.26 11.84 -0.72
N ASP A 110 8.56 13.08 -1.05
CA ASP A 110 9.86 13.69 -0.73
C ASP A 110 9.89 14.13 0.75
N VAL A 111 10.26 13.21 1.60
CA VAL A 111 10.34 13.41 3.06
C VAL A 111 11.46 14.36 3.44
N VAL A 112 12.58 14.31 2.73
CA VAL A 112 13.74 15.18 3.00
C VAL A 112 13.43 16.62 2.64
N GLY A 113 12.90 16.86 1.45
CA GLY A 113 12.57 18.20 0.99
C GLY A 113 11.40 18.84 1.74
N GLN A 114 10.50 18.01 2.31
CA GLN A 114 9.32 18.46 3.04
C GLN A 114 9.43 18.29 4.56
N HIS A 115 10.63 18.06 5.09
CA HIS A 115 10.85 17.72 6.50
C HIS A 115 10.13 18.68 7.48
N ASP A 116 10.29 19.98 7.29
CA ASP A 116 9.74 20.98 8.22
C ASP A 116 8.21 21.08 8.15
N VAL A 117 7.62 20.74 7.01
CA VAL A 117 6.16 20.67 6.82
C VAL A 117 5.62 19.40 7.47
N LEU A 118 6.28 18.27 7.23
CA LEU A 118 5.83 16.95 7.69
C LEU A 118 5.97 16.78 9.19
N LYS A 119 7.01 17.33 9.80
CA LYS A 119 7.30 17.15 11.24
C LYS A 119 6.13 17.53 12.16
N PRO A 120 5.56 18.75 12.11
CA PRO A 120 4.40 19.09 12.95
C PRO A 120 3.15 18.30 12.56
N PHE A 121 3.02 17.90 11.31
CA PHE A 121 1.91 17.14 10.79
C PHE A 121 1.87 15.72 11.39
N ILE A 122 3.01 15.03 11.34
CA ILE A 122 3.17 13.69 11.91
C ILE A 122 2.99 13.73 13.42
N ALA A 123 3.55 14.74 14.11
CA ALA A 123 3.37 14.91 15.55
C ALA A 123 1.89 14.99 15.95
N ARG A 124 1.11 15.81 15.25
CA ARG A 124 -0.35 15.95 15.53
C ARG A 124 -1.13 14.65 15.33
N LEU A 125 -0.80 13.86 14.31
CA LEU A 125 -1.43 12.56 14.08
C LEU A 125 -1.04 11.57 15.17
N ASN A 126 0.26 11.49 15.51
CA ASN A 126 0.74 10.62 16.58
C ASN A 126 0.12 10.97 17.94
N ASP A 127 0.02 12.27 18.28
CA ASP A 127 -0.62 12.75 19.51
C ASP A 127 -2.11 12.38 19.60
N ALA A 128 -2.77 12.26 18.44
CA ALA A 128 -4.15 11.77 18.34
C ALA A 128 -4.27 10.23 18.37
N GLY A 129 -3.14 9.51 18.50
CA GLY A 129 -3.12 8.05 18.50
C GLY A 129 -3.26 7.42 17.12
N VAL A 130 -3.14 8.20 16.05
CA VAL A 130 -3.20 7.73 14.67
C VAL A 130 -1.79 7.30 14.23
N ARG A 131 -1.66 6.06 13.78
CA ARG A 131 -0.39 5.52 13.31
C ARG A 131 -0.02 6.10 11.95
N VAL A 132 1.16 6.70 11.82
CA VAL A 132 1.59 7.35 10.57
C VAL A 132 2.50 6.45 9.77
N SER A 133 2.19 6.29 8.49
CA SER A 133 3.04 5.70 7.45
C SER A 133 3.43 6.76 6.43
N LEU A 134 4.63 6.65 5.86
CA LEU A 134 5.10 7.50 4.77
C LEU A 134 5.32 6.63 3.53
N PHE A 135 4.61 6.94 2.44
CA PHE A 135 4.78 6.29 1.14
C PHE A 135 6.00 6.88 0.44
N ILE A 136 7.10 6.14 0.40
CA ILE A 136 8.41 6.63 -0.07
C ILE A 136 9.08 5.67 -1.05
N ASP A 137 9.95 6.19 -1.87
CA ASP A 137 10.88 5.37 -2.63
C ASP A 137 11.90 4.68 -1.69
N ALA A 138 12.44 3.55 -2.14
CA ALA A 138 13.49 2.83 -1.42
C ALA A 138 14.87 3.56 -1.56
N ASP A 139 14.90 4.86 -1.21
CA ASP A 139 16.07 5.74 -1.18
C ASP A 139 16.54 5.87 0.28
N PRO A 140 17.83 5.59 0.59
CA PRO A 140 18.35 5.70 1.95
C PRO A 140 18.10 7.06 2.61
N ARG A 141 18.15 8.16 1.86
CA ARG A 141 17.90 9.51 2.40
C ARG A 141 16.46 9.68 2.84
N GLN A 142 15.50 9.17 2.06
CA GLN A 142 14.08 9.23 2.41
C GLN A 142 13.77 8.35 3.62
N ILE A 143 14.39 7.17 3.71
CA ILE A 143 14.25 6.24 4.86
C ILE A 143 14.82 6.86 6.13
N ASP A 144 16.02 7.44 6.07
CA ASP A 144 16.64 8.13 7.21
C ASP A 144 15.80 9.37 7.62
N GLY A 145 15.25 10.10 6.65
CA GLY A 145 14.32 11.21 6.88
C GLY A 145 13.05 10.76 7.61
N ALA A 146 12.45 9.65 7.20
CA ALA A 146 11.27 9.09 7.85
C ALA A 146 11.54 8.70 9.31
N ALA A 147 12.69 8.09 9.58
CA ALA A 147 13.12 7.75 10.94
C ALA A 147 13.35 9.02 11.80
N ALA A 148 13.97 10.06 11.23
CA ALA A 148 14.20 11.35 11.91
C ALA A 148 12.86 12.06 12.25
N LEU A 149 11.84 11.92 11.43
CA LEU A 149 10.49 12.42 11.67
C LEU A 149 9.70 11.60 12.69
N ARG A 150 10.25 10.47 13.16
CA ARG A 150 9.59 9.52 14.07
C ARG A 150 8.27 8.96 13.49
N ALA A 151 8.20 8.80 12.18
CA ALA A 151 7.16 8.01 11.57
C ALA A 151 7.38 6.53 11.94
N PRO A 152 6.40 5.83 12.53
CA PRO A 152 6.62 4.43 12.96
C PRO A 152 6.65 3.46 11.78
N VAL A 153 6.15 3.85 10.62
CA VAL A 153 5.98 3.00 9.44
C VAL A 153 6.44 3.72 8.19
N ILE A 154 7.00 2.97 7.27
CA ILE A 154 7.11 3.39 5.87
C ILE A 154 6.41 2.39 4.96
N GLU A 155 5.85 2.86 3.85
CA GLU A 155 5.42 2.02 2.76
C GLU A 155 6.34 2.25 1.56
N ILE A 156 7.05 1.19 1.15
CA ILE A 156 7.95 1.25 0.00
C ILE A 156 7.14 1.23 -1.28
N HIS A 157 7.32 2.25 -2.11
CA HIS A 157 6.78 2.34 -3.46
C HIS A 157 7.40 1.27 -4.36
N THR A 158 6.58 0.34 -4.87
CA THR A 158 7.01 -0.78 -5.72
C THR A 158 6.70 -0.59 -7.20
N GLY A 159 6.01 0.49 -7.59
CA GLY A 159 5.51 0.71 -8.95
C GLY A 159 6.58 0.62 -10.02
N ALA A 160 7.70 1.34 -9.88
CA ALA A 160 8.79 1.33 -10.86
C ALA A 160 9.37 -0.08 -11.12
N TRP A 161 9.39 -0.92 -10.09
CA TRP A 161 9.78 -2.32 -10.21
C TRP A 161 8.70 -3.14 -10.93
N CYS A 162 7.45 -3.01 -10.52
CA CYS A 162 6.32 -3.73 -11.13
C CYS A 162 6.19 -3.39 -12.62
N ASP A 163 6.31 -2.11 -13.00
CA ASP A 163 6.28 -1.65 -14.38
C ASP A 163 7.42 -2.25 -15.21
N ALA A 164 8.63 -2.30 -14.63
CA ALA A 164 9.77 -2.90 -15.31
C ALA A 164 9.61 -4.42 -15.50
N VAL A 165 8.98 -5.10 -14.54
CA VAL A 165 8.63 -6.54 -14.65
C VAL A 165 7.57 -6.72 -15.74
N ALA A 166 6.49 -5.96 -15.73
CA ALA A 166 5.41 -6.05 -16.71
C ALA A 166 5.88 -5.76 -18.14
N ALA A 167 6.82 -4.81 -18.29
CA ALA A 167 7.41 -4.45 -19.58
C ALA A 167 8.51 -5.42 -20.04
N GLY A 168 8.89 -6.43 -19.25
CA GLY A 168 9.98 -7.36 -19.57
C GLY A 168 11.38 -6.72 -19.53
N HIS A 169 11.55 -5.58 -18.88
CA HIS A 169 12.82 -4.85 -18.78
C HIS A 169 13.70 -5.44 -17.66
N ALA A 170 14.26 -6.63 -17.88
CA ALA A 170 14.93 -7.41 -16.85
C ALA A 170 16.02 -6.67 -16.07
N ALA A 171 16.89 -5.89 -16.74
CA ALA A 171 17.96 -5.15 -16.08
C ALA A 171 17.42 -4.04 -15.16
N LYS A 172 16.36 -3.32 -15.58
CA LYS A 172 15.69 -2.30 -14.77
C LYS A 172 14.96 -2.95 -13.60
N ALA A 173 14.24 -4.04 -13.86
CA ALA A 173 13.53 -4.78 -12.82
C ALA A 173 14.50 -5.29 -11.73
N GLU A 174 15.67 -5.81 -12.10
CA GLU A 174 16.66 -6.26 -11.12
C GLU A 174 17.26 -5.08 -10.33
N ALA A 175 17.57 -3.96 -10.99
CA ALA A 175 18.08 -2.78 -10.31
C ALA A 175 17.08 -2.24 -9.27
N GLU A 176 15.79 -2.11 -9.63
CA GLU A 176 14.72 -1.67 -8.72
C GLU A 176 14.48 -2.70 -7.60
N TRP A 177 14.54 -3.99 -7.91
CA TRP A 177 14.46 -5.04 -6.90
C TRP A 177 15.56 -4.90 -5.84
N GLN A 178 16.81 -4.70 -6.26
CA GLN A 178 17.93 -4.51 -5.33
C GLN A 178 17.76 -3.23 -4.47
N ARG A 179 17.16 -2.17 -5.02
CA ARG A 179 16.80 -0.99 -4.23
C ARG A 179 15.80 -1.33 -3.14
N ILE A 180 14.72 -2.04 -3.47
CA ILE A 180 13.68 -2.47 -2.52
C ILE A 180 14.31 -3.34 -1.41
N VAL A 181 15.10 -4.35 -1.76
CA VAL A 181 15.76 -5.25 -0.79
C VAL A 181 16.63 -4.48 0.20
N LYS A 182 17.50 -3.59 -0.32
CA LYS A 182 18.39 -2.77 0.51
C LYS A 182 17.61 -1.76 1.35
N GLY A 183 16.59 -1.13 0.77
CA GLY A 183 15.73 -0.17 1.47
C GLY A 183 14.96 -0.82 2.61
N ALA A 184 14.35 -1.98 2.39
CA ALA A 184 13.65 -2.73 3.43
C ALA A 184 14.59 -3.13 4.59
N ALA A 185 15.81 -3.58 4.28
CA ALA A 185 16.81 -3.91 5.30
C ALA A 185 17.25 -2.67 6.10
N LEU A 186 17.50 -1.54 5.43
CA LEU A 186 17.86 -0.28 6.08
C LEU A 186 16.73 0.21 6.98
N ALA A 187 15.50 0.27 6.50
CA ALA A 187 14.34 0.74 7.26
C ALA A 187 14.17 -0.06 8.57
N ARG A 188 14.30 -1.38 8.49
CA ARG A 188 14.27 -2.25 9.68
C ARG A 188 15.40 -1.94 10.65
N SER A 189 16.62 -1.67 10.16
CA SER A 189 17.75 -1.29 11.01
C SER A 189 17.53 0.06 11.72
N ARG A 190 16.65 0.91 11.19
CA ARG A 190 16.20 2.18 11.80
C ARG A 190 15.02 1.99 12.76
N GLY A 191 14.52 0.76 12.94
CA GLY A 191 13.38 0.47 13.79
C GLY A 191 12.03 0.78 13.18
N LEU A 192 11.97 1.02 11.85
CA LEU A 192 10.74 1.26 11.12
C LEU A 192 10.03 -0.07 10.80
N GLU A 193 8.72 -0.11 10.91
CA GLU A 193 7.92 -1.16 10.29
C GLU A 193 7.82 -0.89 8.78
N VAL A 194 7.97 -1.94 7.97
CA VAL A 194 8.05 -1.81 6.52
C VAL A 194 6.83 -2.43 5.88
N HIS A 195 6.05 -1.61 5.20
CA HIS A 195 5.01 -2.01 4.27
C HIS A 195 5.51 -1.87 2.83
N ALA A 196 4.78 -2.43 1.87
CA ALA A 196 5.05 -2.25 0.45
C ALA A 196 3.72 -2.18 -0.32
N GLY A 197 3.69 -1.37 -1.37
CA GLY A 197 2.48 -1.16 -2.16
C GLY A 197 2.75 -0.50 -3.49
N HIS A 198 1.68 -0.38 -4.26
CA HIS A 198 1.60 0.18 -5.60
C HIS A 198 2.15 -0.74 -6.71
N GLY A 199 1.28 -1.08 -7.65
CA GLY A 199 1.62 -1.89 -8.83
C GLY A 199 1.66 -3.39 -8.61
N LEU A 200 1.49 -3.89 -7.38
CA LEU A 200 1.57 -5.31 -7.08
C LEU A 200 0.41 -6.11 -7.68
N ASP A 201 0.77 -7.23 -8.31
CA ASP A 201 -0.10 -8.33 -8.72
C ASP A 201 0.23 -9.60 -7.91
N TYR A 202 -0.34 -10.75 -8.26
CA TYR A 202 -0.10 -12.00 -7.55
C TYR A 202 1.37 -12.44 -7.55
N ALA A 203 2.05 -12.33 -8.70
CA ALA A 203 3.43 -12.78 -8.86
C ALA A 203 4.41 -11.86 -8.14
N THR A 204 4.22 -10.55 -8.28
CA THR A 204 5.05 -9.54 -7.62
C THR A 204 4.80 -9.49 -6.12
N ALA A 205 3.55 -9.66 -5.66
CA ALA A 205 3.22 -9.79 -4.24
C ALA A 205 3.87 -11.03 -3.60
N GLU A 206 3.87 -12.18 -4.29
CA GLU A 206 4.57 -13.38 -3.84
C GLU A 206 6.08 -13.12 -3.66
N ARG A 207 6.70 -12.40 -4.60
CA ARG A 207 8.13 -12.06 -4.53
C ARG A 207 8.45 -11.07 -3.40
N ILE A 208 7.64 -10.02 -3.20
CA ILE A 208 7.80 -9.08 -2.09
C ILE A 208 7.55 -9.78 -0.74
N ALA A 209 6.55 -10.65 -0.66
CA ALA A 209 6.25 -11.42 0.53
C ALA A 209 7.43 -12.27 1.01
N ALA A 210 8.31 -12.71 0.12
CA ALA A 210 9.52 -13.45 0.46
C ALA A 210 10.59 -12.59 1.15
N LEU A 211 10.50 -11.26 1.09
CA LEU A 211 11.48 -10.38 1.76
C LEU A 211 11.30 -10.41 3.28
N PRO A 212 12.39 -10.64 4.04
CA PRO A 212 12.33 -10.60 5.49
C PRO A 212 11.90 -9.22 6.00
N GLY A 213 10.91 -9.18 6.88
CA GLY A 213 10.53 -7.98 7.61
C GLY A 213 9.57 -7.04 6.90
N ILE A 214 9.07 -7.40 5.71
CA ILE A 214 7.85 -6.77 5.19
C ILE A 214 6.69 -7.20 6.08
N ALA A 215 5.97 -6.25 6.64
CA ALA A 215 4.90 -6.50 7.60
C ALA A 215 3.50 -6.44 6.97
N GLU A 216 3.35 -5.69 5.87
CA GLU A 216 2.06 -5.47 5.19
C GLU A 216 2.24 -5.20 3.71
N LEU A 217 1.29 -5.68 2.89
CA LEU A 217 1.15 -5.30 1.49
C LEU A 217 -0.17 -4.56 1.30
N ASN A 218 -0.14 -3.37 0.66
CA ASN A 218 -1.32 -2.59 0.29
C ASN A 218 -1.54 -2.69 -1.21
N ILE A 219 -2.65 -3.34 -1.63
CA ILE A 219 -2.89 -3.71 -3.02
C ILE A 219 -4.31 -3.30 -3.43
N GLY A 220 -4.42 -2.59 -4.55
CA GLY A 220 -5.70 -2.09 -5.07
C GLY A 220 -5.99 -2.49 -6.51
N TYR A 221 -5.34 -1.84 -7.47
CA TYR A 221 -5.70 -1.90 -8.89
C TYR A 221 -5.84 -3.33 -9.43
N ALA A 222 -4.80 -4.15 -9.28
CA ALA A 222 -4.83 -5.53 -9.78
C ALA A 222 -5.94 -6.37 -9.14
N MET A 223 -6.16 -6.20 -7.82
CA MET A 223 -7.22 -6.94 -7.12
C MET A 223 -8.61 -6.52 -7.56
N ILE A 224 -8.88 -5.23 -7.72
CA ILE A 224 -10.21 -4.76 -8.13
C ILE A 224 -10.45 -5.10 -9.61
N GLY A 225 -9.42 -5.02 -10.46
CA GLY A 225 -9.50 -5.45 -11.86
C GLY A 225 -9.86 -6.93 -11.98
N GLU A 226 -9.15 -7.81 -11.29
CA GLU A 226 -9.43 -9.25 -11.29
C GLU A 226 -10.79 -9.58 -10.67
N ALA A 227 -11.22 -8.82 -9.67
CA ALA A 227 -12.52 -9.01 -9.03
C ALA A 227 -13.73 -8.82 -9.98
N LEU A 228 -13.54 -8.14 -11.11
CA LEU A 228 -14.58 -8.04 -12.15
C LEU A 228 -14.89 -9.39 -12.82
N PHE A 229 -13.93 -10.31 -12.82
CA PHE A 229 -14.05 -11.63 -13.44
C PHE A 229 -14.41 -12.73 -12.44
N VAL A 230 -13.76 -12.72 -11.27
CA VAL A 230 -13.89 -13.83 -10.31
C VAL A 230 -14.57 -13.43 -8.99
N GLY A 231 -14.83 -12.15 -8.79
CA GLY A 231 -15.38 -11.61 -7.55
C GLY A 231 -14.33 -11.34 -6.48
N ILE A 232 -14.57 -10.32 -5.65
CA ILE A 232 -13.60 -9.82 -4.66
C ILE A 232 -13.15 -10.89 -3.65
N GLY A 233 -14.05 -11.79 -3.26
CA GLY A 233 -13.73 -12.83 -2.30
C GLY A 233 -12.69 -13.82 -2.83
N GLU A 234 -12.80 -14.25 -4.08
CA GLU A 234 -11.82 -15.14 -4.71
C GLU A 234 -10.48 -14.44 -4.91
N THR A 235 -10.52 -13.20 -5.39
CA THR A 235 -9.33 -12.37 -5.56
C THR A 235 -8.52 -12.23 -4.27
N VAL A 236 -9.19 -11.97 -3.14
CA VAL A 236 -8.51 -11.85 -1.82
C VAL A 236 -7.89 -13.20 -1.43
N ARG A 237 -8.61 -14.32 -1.57
CA ARG A 237 -8.07 -15.65 -1.25
C ARG A 237 -6.87 -16.01 -2.12
N ALA A 238 -6.92 -15.71 -3.41
CA ALA A 238 -5.81 -15.93 -4.34
C ALA A 238 -4.57 -15.09 -3.96
N MET A 239 -4.78 -13.82 -3.58
CA MET A 239 -3.69 -12.94 -3.12
C MET A 239 -3.07 -13.46 -1.81
N ARG A 240 -3.88 -13.86 -0.83
CA ARG A 240 -3.37 -14.49 0.41
C ARG A 240 -2.52 -15.72 0.09
N THR A 241 -3.00 -16.59 -0.81
CA THR A 241 -2.25 -17.78 -1.23
C THR A 241 -0.91 -17.42 -1.86
N ALA A 242 -0.83 -16.37 -2.69
CA ALA A 242 0.41 -15.90 -3.27
C ALA A 242 1.37 -15.36 -2.18
N MET A 243 0.87 -14.56 -1.24
CA MET A 243 1.65 -14.04 -0.12
C MET A 243 2.19 -15.17 0.78
N ASP A 244 1.38 -16.18 1.08
CA ASP A 244 1.76 -17.33 1.90
C ASP A 244 2.83 -18.18 1.22
N ARG A 245 2.75 -18.38 -0.11
CA ARG A 245 3.82 -19.03 -0.89
C ARG A 245 5.14 -18.27 -0.78
N GLY A 246 5.10 -16.94 -0.90
CA GLY A 246 6.27 -16.08 -0.72
C GLY A 246 6.90 -16.26 0.67
N ARG A 247 6.10 -16.24 1.73
CA ARG A 247 6.55 -16.48 3.11
C ARG A 247 7.11 -17.90 3.31
N GLY A 248 6.48 -18.90 2.75
CA GLY A 248 6.95 -20.29 2.82
C GLY A 248 8.34 -20.46 2.19
N ARG A 249 8.62 -19.79 1.08
CA ARG A 249 9.96 -19.78 0.47
C ARG A 249 11.01 -19.12 1.36
N ALA A 250 10.67 -18.01 2.02
CA ALA A 250 11.56 -17.33 2.95
C ALA A 250 11.91 -18.22 4.16
N ALA A 251 10.93 -18.93 4.72
CA ALA A 251 11.12 -19.84 5.84
C ALA A 251 11.99 -21.06 5.49
N ALA A 252 11.88 -21.55 4.25
CA ALA A 252 12.63 -22.71 3.76
C ALA A 252 14.11 -22.41 3.40
N GLY A 253 14.56 -21.15 3.51
CA GLY A 253 15.94 -20.77 3.21
C GLY A 253 16.30 -20.88 1.72
N GLY A 254 15.30 -20.85 0.83
CA GLY A 254 15.50 -20.98 -0.62
C GLY A 254 16.30 -19.82 -1.20
N PRO A 255 17.27 -20.08 -2.11
CA PRO A 255 18.00 -19.03 -2.80
C PRO A 255 17.04 -18.23 -3.68
N ASN A 256 17.27 -16.92 -3.74
CA ASN A 256 16.60 -15.99 -4.64
C ASN A 256 16.99 -16.34 -6.09
N GLN A 257 16.32 -17.33 -6.69
CA GLN A 257 16.59 -17.70 -8.08
C GLN A 257 16.02 -16.65 -9.02
N SER A 258 16.90 -15.81 -9.51
CA SER A 258 16.71 -15.07 -10.75
C SER A 258 16.50 -16.06 -11.90
N GLY A 259 15.40 -15.95 -12.60
CA GLY A 259 15.19 -16.59 -13.89
C GLY A 259 14.32 -17.85 -13.88
N SER A 260 13.02 -17.67 -13.97
CA SER A 260 12.11 -18.64 -14.55
C SER A 260 11.49 -18.00 -15.79
N THR A 261 11.89 -18.49 -16.94
CA THR A 261 11.25 -18.27 -18.24
C THR A 261 9.76 -18.54 -18.13
N LEU A 262 8.97 -17.52 -18.40
CA LEU A 262 7.53 -17.65 -18.65
C LEU A 262 7.38 -18.54 -19.90
N ALA A 263 6.80 -19.72 -19.73
CA ALA A 263 6.29 -20.50 -20.84
C ALA A 263 4.96 -19.86 -21.28
N ASP A 264 4.89 -19.49 -22.56
CA ASP A 264 3.66 -19.06 -23.22
C ASP A 264 2.60 -20.18 -23.12
N PRO A 265 1.37 -19.84 -22.76
CA PRO A 265 0.24 -20.71 -23.04
C PRO A 265 -0.23 -20.46 -24.47
N ALA A 266 -0.24 -21.52 -25.27
CA ALA A 266 -0.89 -21.57 -26.59
C ALA A 266 -2.41 -21.41 -26.49
#